data_0ca29fe86939c488e0aed870d0b3c12f
#
_entry.id   0ca29fe86939c488e0aed870d0b3c12f
#
_cell.length_a   1.000
_cell.length_b   1.000
_cell.length_c   1.000
_cell.angle_alpha   90.00
_cell.angle_beta   90.00
_cell.angle_gamma   90.00
#
_symmetry.space_group_name_H-M   'P 1'
#
loop_
_entity.id
_entity.type
_entity.pdbx_description
1 polymer ?
#
loop_
_entity_poly.entity_id
_entity_poly.type
_entity_poly.pdbx_seq_one_letter_code
_entity_poly.pdbx_strand_id
1 'polypeptide(L)'
;MKTLLSLSSLFVVFLLSAQAVVLDHVEPANWWVGMKHHQVQVLLHGPQIAKYTVKVQGLNVLGVIKTENPNYLFVTVETQDRNAGTYPITLTNAMNKEVARFDFTLEERIYQSAVRQGFSTKDVIYLLMPDRFANVYPGQDTYPGMTEPGNRSLPGGRHGGDIGGIMEHLDYIKELGATTIWTTPLLENNEPTYSYHGYAQSDLYKVDPRYGTNAWFKELVLESHRRGLKVIKDEVPNHWSSKHWMIQDLPTKTWIHQFDQFTRSSYRTSTQMDPYAAPSDHAASADGWFDTSMPDMNQSNPLLLTYLIQNTLWWVEYACLDGLRVDTYSYNDKEAIATWTKAIMEEYPYLNMVGEVWLHNQAQISYWQKDSKIGALDSYNSGLPAVMDFTLHDAIMQAFNERNQGWDQGMARIYENFVNDFVYENPNNLLVFMENHDTKRFNEYCPNLADYKLALTLIATTRGIPQIYYGSEIGMKGSKDAGDADIRRDFPGGWDTDTLTAFYAQDDARKRSKLGRTPEQEAYFQFTKKVLNWRKNQAVIHEGSLVQYVPQNNVYVYFRILGEKKIMVVLNNSLDAQSLTTGRFGDVLDKFSIRAVPLKKEVLTDTFIDLSQKSLTIPGKTAWIIEL
;
A
#
# COMPACT_ATOMS: atom_id res chain seq x y z
N MET A 1 -62.31 41.54 62.70
CA MET A 1 -60.89 41.15 62.45
C MET A 1 -60.86 40.57 61.08
N LYS A 2 -60.31 41.30 60.13
CA LYS A 2 -60.16 40.85 58.72
C LYS A 2 -58.67 40.44 58.56
N THR A 3 -58.43 39.18 58.26
CA THR A 3 -57.10 38.62 57.99
C THR A 3 -56.83 38.79 56.48
N LEU A 4 -55.81 39.55 56.11
CA LEU A 4 -55.33 39.65 54.74
C LEU A 4 -54.32 38.44 54.52
N LEU A 5 -54.64 37.61 53.54
CA LEU A 5 -53.63 36.66 52.98
C LEU A 5 -52.86 37.38 51.84
N SER A 6 -51.56 37.56 52.00
CA SER A 6 -50.68 38.02 50.93
C SER A 6 -50.15 36.78 50.14
N LEU A 7 -50.49 36.71 48.84
CA LEU A 7 -49.97 35.75 47.90
C LEU A 7 -48.60 36.29 47.38
N SER A 8 -47.49 35.66 47.81
CA SER A 8 -46.16 35.89 47.23
C SER A 8 -45.96 34.99 46.02
N SER A 9 -46.01 35.58 44.80
CA SER A 9 -45.68 34.88 43.56
C SER A 9 -44.16 34.69 43.46
N LEU A 10 -43.72 33.45 43.60
CA LEU A 10 -42.30 33.05 43.38
C LEU A 10 -42.08 32.93 41.88
N PHE A 11 -41.40 33.89 41.25
CA PHE A 11 -40.91 33.81 39.87
C PHE A 11 -39.64 32.91 39.89
N VAL A 12 -39.75 31.64 39.49
CA VAL A 12 -38.62 30.78 39.22
C VAL A 12 -38.08 31.15 37.84
N VAL A 13 -37.02 31.94 37.81
CA VAL A 13 -36.23 32.18 36.57
C VAL A 13 -35.41 30.95 36.28
N PHE A 14 -35.87 30.12 35.35
CA PHE A 14 -35.03 29.09 34.75
C PHE A 14 -33.93 29.81 33.92
N LEU A 15 -32.75 29.93 34.48
CA LEU A 15 -31.55 30.22 33.73
C LEU A 15 -31.25 28.98 32.90
N LEU A 16 -31.78 28.92 31.68
CA LEU A 16 -31.26 28.01 30.64
C LEU A 16 -29.83 28.44 30.36
N SER A 17 -28.87 27.76 31.01
CA SER A 17 -27.49 27.84 30.55
C SER A 17 -27.49 27.32 29.11
N ALA A 18 -27.22 28.18 28.15
CA ALA A 18 -27.01 27.76 26.78
C ALA A 18 -25.79 26.82 26.80
N GLN A 19 -26.06 25.55 26.68
CA GLN A 19 -24.98 24.55 26.57
C GLN A 19 -24.20 24.89 25.32
N ALA A 20 -22.88 25.03 25.43
CA ALA A 20 -22.01 25.23 24.28
C ALA A 20 -22.21 24.06 23.30
N VAL A 21 -22.33 24.37 22.01
CA VAL A 21 -22.44 23.34 20.98
C VAL A 21 -21.06 22.72 20.81
N VAL A 22 -20.99 21.39 20.92
CA VAL A 22 -19.76 20.63 20.72
C VAL A 22 -19.66 20.28 19.24
N LEU A 23 -18.50 20.55 18.64
CA LEU A 23 -18.11 19.98 17.35
C LEU A 23 -17.28 18.74 17.66
N ASP A 24 -17.82 17.58 17.34
CA ASP A 24 -17.17 16.29 17.61
C ASP A 24 -16.06 16.00 16.59
N HIS A 25 -16.31 16.37 15.31
CA HIS A 25 -15.35 16.24 14.23
C HIS A 25 -15.31 17.49 13.35
N VAL A 26 -14.12 17.87 12.90
CA VAL A 26 -13.87 18.86 11.85
C VAL A 26 -12.83 18.28 10.91
N GLU A 27 -13.20 17.98 9.67
CA GLU A 27 -12.35 17.24 8.75
C GLU A 27 -12.39 17.84 7.32
N PRO A 28 -11.21 18.14 6.75
CA PRO A 28 -9.90 18.18 7.39
C PRO A 28 -9.83 19.30 8.44
N ALA A 29 -9.02 19.09 9.48
CA ALA A 29 -8.83 20.07 10.56
C ALA A 29 -7.92 21.26 10.16
N ASN A 30 -7.11 21.06 9.13
CA ASN A 30 -6.20 22.05 8.55
C ASN A 30 -6.00 21.76 7.05
N TRP A 31 -5.41 22.74 6.34
CA TRP A 31 -4.99 22.61 4.95
C TRP A 31 -3.69 23.36 4.70
N TRP A 32 -3.20 23.39 3.46
CA TRP A 32 -1.95 24.07 3.12
C TRP A 32 -2.15 25.13 2.04
N VAL A 33 -1.39 26.22 2.16
CA VAL A 33 -1.36 27.27 1.12
C VAL A 33 -0.66 26.75 -0.14
N GLY A 34 -1.11 27.23 -1.30
CA GLY A 34 -0.49 26.90 -2.58
C GLY A 34 -0.78 25.50 -3.10
N MET A 35 -1.71 24.75 -2.51
CA MET A 35 -2.22 23.52 -3.12
C MET A 35 -3.09 23.84 -4.34
N LYS A 36 -3.01 23.02 -5.38
CA LYS A 36 -3.89 23.11 -6.56
C LYS A 36 -5.35 22.82 -6.15
N HIS A 37 -5.54 21.90 -5.20
CA HIS A 37 -6.84 21.65 -4.58
C HIS A 37 -7.13 22.73 -3.55
N HIS A 38 -7.59 23.90 -4.03
CA HIS A 38 -7.80 25.11 -3.22
C HIS A 38 -9.25 25.33 -2.76
N GLN A 39 -10.20 24.57 -3.30
CA GLN A 39 -11.60 24.57 -2.83
C GLN A 39 -11.76 23.43 -1.81
N VAL A 40 -11.68 23.78 -0.54
CA VAL A 40 -11.65 22.79 0.55
C VAL A 40 -13.03 22.64 1.16
N GLN A 41 -13.58 21.43 1.09
CA GLN A 41 -14.80 21.02 1.76
C GLN A 41 -14.47 20.65 3.21
N VAL A 42 -14.76 21.51 4.16
CA VAL A 42 -14.62 21.23 5.59
C VAL A 42 -15.92 20.61 6.09
N LEU A 43 -15.86 19.34 6.51
CA LEU A 43 -16.94 18.65 7.19
C LEU A 43 -16.94 19.07 8.65
N LEU A 44 -18.10 19.50 9.15
CA LEU A 44 -18.35 19.73 10.56
C LEU A 44 -19.40 18.71 11.03
N HIS A 45 -19.12 18.05 12.15
CA HIS A 45 -20.07 17.14 12.80
C HIS A 45 -20.27 17.52 14.27
N GLY A 46 -21.52 17.42 14.70
CA GLY A 46 -21.92 17.63 16.09
C GLY A 46 -23.44 17.63 16.22
N PRO A 47 -24.00 17.45 17.42
CA PRO A 47 -25.44 17.30 17.63
C PRO A 47 -26.24 18.50 17.11
N GLN A 48 -27.12 18.27 16.12
CA GLN A 48 -28.05 19.23 15.59
C GLN A 48 -27.42 20.54 15.08
N ILE A 49 -26.19 20.48 14.51
CA ILE A 49 -25.46 21.69 14.07
C ILE A 49 -26.07 22.34 12.82
N ALA A 50 -26.82 21.61 12.01
CA ALA A 50 -27.43 22.12 10.77
C ALA A 50 -28.42 23.27 10.98
N LYS A 51 -28.90 23.49 12.22
CA LYS A 51 -29.78 24.62 12.55
C LYS A 51 -29.06 25.98 12.68
N TYR A 52 -27.71 25.93 12.79
CA TYR A 52 -26.91 27.14 12.96
C TYR A 52 -26.43 27.72 11.62
N THR A 53 -25.99 28.96 11.65
CA THR A 53 -25.38 29.66 10.52
C THR A 53 -23.86 29.58 10.65
N VAL A 54 -23.21 29.19 9.57
CA VAL A 54 -21.73 29.14 9.50
C VAL A 54 -21.20 30.51 9.09
N LYS A 55 -20.13 30.95 9.73
CA LYS A 55 -19.29 32.10 9.32
C LYS A 55 -17.85 31.67 9.33
N VAL A 56 -17.10 32.04 8.30
CA VAL A 56 -15.66 31.80 8.22
C VAL A 56 -14.95 33.13 8.09
N GLN A 57 -14.07 33.43 9.02
CA GLN A 57 -13.33 34.68 9.02
C GLN A 57 -12.12 34.60 8.11
N GLY A 58 -12.00 35.49 7.14
CA GLY A 58 -10.82 35.63 6.29
C GLY A 58 -10.76 34.68 5.07
N LEU A 59 -11.68 33.71 4.95
CA LEU A 59 -11.85 32.89 3.75
C LEU A 59 -13.20 33.15 3.08
N ASN A 60 -13.25 32.97 1.77
CA ASN A 60 -14.52 33.02 1.04
C ASN A 60 -15.23 31.67 1.21
N VAL A 61 -16.47 31.70 1.68
CA VAL A 61 -17.36 30.55 1.71
C VAL A 61 -18.02 30.40 0.35
N LEU A 62 -17.74 29.35 -0.38
CA LEU A 62 -18.32 29.07 -1.70
C LEU A 62 -19.68 28.37 -1.58
N GLY A 63 -19.90 27.64 -0.50
CA GLY A 63 -21.16 26.94 -0.24
C GLY A 63 -21.20 26.32 1.15
N VAL A 64 -22.44 26.11 1.62
CA VAL A 64 -22.73 25.35 2.83
C VAL A 64 -23.82 24.35 2.50
N ILE A 65 -23.51 23.06 2.58
CA ILE A 65 -24.46 21.98 2.32
C ILE A 65 -24.93 21.42 3.66
N LYS A 66 -26.23 21.33 3.83
CA LYS A 66 -26.93 20.64 4.91
C LYS A 66 -27.46 19.33 4.36
N THR A 67 -27.13 18.23 5.01
CA THR A 67 -27.60 16.92 4.61
C THR A 67 -28.93 16.54 5.27
N GLU A 68 -29.44 15.35 4.95
CA GLU A 68 -30.64 14.79 5.61
C GLU A 68 -30.41 14.62 7.12
N ASN A 69 -29.17 14.36 7.52
CA ASN A 69 -28.80 14.28 8.92
C ASN A 69 -28.46 15.67 9.47
N PRO A 70 -29.20 16.20 10.45
CA PRO A 70 -28.96 17.52 10.99
C PRO A 70 -27.67 17.68 11.80
N ASN A 71 -26.93 16.61 11.99
CA ASN A 71 -25.63 16.59 12.70
C ASN A 71 -24.46 17.03 11.81
N TYR A 72 -24.70 17.29 10.52
CA TYR A 72 -23.65 17.60 9.54
C TYR A 72 -23.81 18.96 8.90
N LEU A 73 -22.66 19.59 8.63
CA LEU A 73 -22.50 20.72 7.72
C LEU A 73 -21.25 20.50 6.87
N PHE A 74 -21.37 20.62 5.55
CA PHE A 74 -20.24 20.63 4.64
C PHE A 74 -20.04 22.07 4.17
N VAL A 75 -18.88 22.64 4.51
CA VAL A 75 -18.53 24.05 4.27
C VAL A 75 -17.41 24.12 3.26
N THR A 76 -17.69 24.55 2.04
CA THR A 76 -16.64 24.73 1.04
C THR A 76 -16.04 26.12 1.15
N VAL A 77 -14.73 26.18 1.40
CA VAL A 77 -13.95 27.41 1.52
C VAL A 77 -12.91 27.52 0.41
N GLU A 78 -12.66 28.76 -0.04
CA GLU A 78 -11.63 29.08 -1.02
C GLU A 78 -10.33 29.46 -0.31
N THR A 79 -9.25 28.70 -0.58
CA THR A 79 -7.93 28.92 0.01
C THR A 79 -6.91 29.51 -0.96
N GLN A 80 -7.29 29.73 -2.23
CA GLN A 80 -6.40 30.31 -3.23
C GLN A 80 -5.92 31.71 -2.81
N ASP A 81 -4.64 31.98 -3.02
CA ASP A 81 -4.01 33.30 -2.72
C ASP A 81 -4.14 33.73 -1.25
N ARG A 82 -4.25 32.76 -0.34
CA ARG A 82 -4.26 33.02 1.12
C ARG A 82 -2.87 32.75 1.70
N ASN A 83 -2.59 33.45 2.80
CA ASN A 83 -1.38 33.21 3.59
C ASN A 83 -1.61 32.10 4.62
N ALA A 84 -0.53 31.50 5.11
CA ALA A 84 -0.61 30.63 6.28
C ALA A 84 -1.10 31.42 7.52
N GLY A 85 -1.94 30.78 8.30
CA GLY A 85 -2.56 31.41 9.47
C GLY A 85 -3.82 30.72 9.92
N THR A 86 -4.49 31.33 10.90
CA THR A 86 -5.74 30.79 11.48
C THR A 86 -6.96 31.52 10.89
N TYR A 87 -7.94 30.74 10.46
CA TYR A 87 -9.18 31.18 9.85
C TYR A 87 -10.38 30.61 10.60
N PRO A 88 -10.88 31.29 11.62
CA PRO A 88 -11.95 30.76 12.47
C PRO A 88 -13.22 30.42 11.72
N ILE A 89 -13.72 29.22 11.91
CA ILE A 89 -15.07 28.78 11.51
C ILE A 89 -15.94 28.86 12.75
N THR A 90 -17.02 29.66 12.67
CA THR A 90 -17.93 29.87 13.79
C THR A 90 -19.35 29.47 13.43
N LEU A 91 -20.06 28.85 14.36
CA LEU A 91 -21.49 28.61 14.29
C LEU A 91 -22.20 29.66 15.11
N THR A 92 -23.22 30.31 14.51
CA THR A 92 -24.03 31.32 15.19
C THR A 92 -25.51 30.93 15.21
N ASN A 93 -26.20 31.26 16.30
CA ASN A 93 -27.63 31.05 16.42
C ASN A 93 -28.44 32.18 15.70
N ALA A 94 -29.77 32.09 15.73
CA ALA A 94 -30.66 33.07 15.11
C ALA A 94 -30.49 34.51 15.64
N MET A 95 -29.90 34.69 16.83
CA MET A 95 -29.57 36.00 17.42
C MET A 95 -28.14 36.44 17.08
N ASN A 96 -27.48 35.82 16.11
CA ASN A 96 -26.08 36.05 15.75
C ASN A 96 -25.05 35.81 16.90
N LYS A 97 -25.45 35.14 17.97
CA LYS A 97 -24.52 34.78 19.05
C LYS A 97 -23.74 33.55 18.64
N GLU A 98 -22.44 33.60 18.80
CA GLU A 98 -21.53 32.43 18.62
C GLU A 98 -21.90 31.32 19.61
N VAL A 99 -22.01 30.08 19.11
CA VAL A 99 -22.37 28.88 19.88
C VAL A 99 -21.32 27.81 19.81
N ALA A 100 -20.49 27.81 18.74
CA ALA A 100 -19.32 26.96 18.59
C ALA A 100 -18.28 27.67 17.71
N ARG A 101 -17.01 27.29 17.89
CA ARG A 101 -15.87 27.80 17.12
C ARG A 101 -14.86 26.71 16.92
N PHE A 102 -14.26 26.71 15.73
CA PHE A 102 -13.10 25.91 15.38
C PHE A 102 -12.07 26.80 14.68
N ASP A 103 -10.83 26.73 15.11
CA ASP A 103 -9.74 27.50 14.52
C ASP A 103 -9.11 26.71 13.38
N PHE A 104 -9.69 26.80 12.18
CA PHE A 104 -9.16 26.19 10.95
C PHE A 104 -7.85 26.85 10.58
N THR A 105 -6.81 26.05 10.29
CA THR A 105 -5.49 26.57 9.96
C THR A 105 -5.09 26.27 8.52
N LEU A 106 -4.46 27.24 7.87
CA LEU A 106 -3.68 27.02 6.65
C LEU A 106 -2.20 27.03 7.04
N GLU A 107 -1.50 25.96 6.68
CA GLU A 107 -0.08 25.76 6.97
C GLU A 107 0.77 26.03 5.73
N GLU A 108 2.04 26.35 5.90
CA GLU A 108 3.00 26.36 4.81
C GLU A 108 3.29 24.93 4.35
N ARG A 109 3.36 24.72 3.05
CA ARG A 109 3.79 23.43 2.48
C ARG A 109 5.28 23.21 2.76
N ILE A 110 5.67 21.96 2.95
CA ILE A 110 7.08 21.58 2.95
C ILE A 110 7.68 21.92 1.59
N TYR A 111 8.86 22.54 1.60
CA TYR A 111 9.55 22.94 0.37
C TYR A 111 9.62 21.80 -0.64
N GLN A 112 9.18 22.06 -1.86
CA GLN A 112 9.12 21.10 -2.97
C GLN A 112 8.22 19.87 -2.75
N SER A 113 7.29 19.88 -1.81
CA SER A 113 6.38 18.73 -1.59
C SER A 113 5.61 18.32 -2.85
N ALA A 114 5.14 19.29 -3.65
CA ALA A 114 4.40 19.05 -4.88
C ALA A 114 5.20 18.35 -5.99
N VAL A 115 6.54 18.39 -5.93
CA VAL A 115 7.44 17.79 -6.94
C VAL A 115 8.25 16.61 -6.37
N ARG A 116 7.87 16.11 -5.22
CA ARG A 116 8.50 14.93 -4.59
C ARG A 116 8.43 13.73 -5.53
N GLN A 117 9.59 13.07 -5.68
CA GLN A 117 9.70 11.88 -6.51
C GLN A 117 9.21 10.65 -5.75
N GLY A 118 8.19 10.00 -6.28
CA GLY A 118 7.67 8.75 -5.75
C GLY A 118 8.61 7.56 -5.95
N PHE A 119 8.13 6.39 -5.59
CA PHE A 119 8.84 5.14 -5.86
C PHE A 119 8.81 4.79 -7.36
N SER A 120 9.79 4.03 -7.82
CA SER A 120 9.99 3.72 -9.24
C SER A 120 10.73 2.39 -9.42
N THR A 121 11.07 2.05 -10.66
CA THR A 121 11.93 0.89 -10.99
C THR A 121 13.28 0.88 -10.28
N LYS A 122 13.74 2.02 -9.75
CA LYS A 122 14.98 2.12 -8.96
C LYS A 122 14.82 1.56 -7.56
N ASP A 123 13.59 1.45 -7.10
CA ASP A 123 13.26 1.07 -5.74
C ASP A 123 13.05 -0.43 -5.58
N VAL A 124 13.13 -0.87 -4.34
CA VAL A 124 12.71 -2.18 -3.84
C VAL A 124 11.81 -1.92 -2.64
N ILE A 125 10.57 -2.38 -2.73
CA ILE A 125 9.58 -2.19 -1.69
C ILE A 125 9.67 -3.31 -0.65
N TYR A 126 9.74 -2.95 0.62
CA TYR A 126 9.62 -3.86 1.75
C TYR A 126 8.23 -3.70 2.36
N LEU A 127 7.37 -4.67 2.11
CA LEU A 127 6.03 -4.74 2.68
C LEU A 127 6.10 -5.35 4.07
N LEU A 128 5.56 -4.65 5.06
CA LEU A 128 5.45 -5.17 6.43
C LEU A 128 4.06 -4.91 7.04
N MET A 129 3.71 -5.76 8.01
CA MET A 129 2.52 -5.58 8.84
C MET A 129 2.94 -5.02 10.20
N PRO A 130 2.53 -3.79 10.56
CA PRO A 130 2.96 -3.14 11.80
C PRO A 130 2.73 -3.99 13.04
N ASP A 131 1.53 -4.54 13.20
CA ASP A 131 1.16 -5.40 14.33
C ASP A 131 2.04 -6.64 14.50
N ARG A 132 2.72 -7.09 13.42
CA ARG A 132 3.47 -8.36 13.36
C ARG A 132 4.96 -8.18 13.24
N PHE A 133 5.45 -6.94 13.18
CA PHE A 133 6.86 -6.67 12.90
C PHE A 133 7.69 -6.53 14.17
N ALA A 134 7.41 -5.54 15.01
CA ALA A 134 8.09 -5.35 16.29
C ALA A 134 7.28 -4.47 17.23
N ASN A 135 7.39 -4.73 18.54
CA ASN A 135 6.72 -4.04 19.63
C ASN A 135 7.75 -3.33 20.52
N VAL A 136 7.69 -2.01 20.58
CA VAL A 136 8.53 -1.17 21.45
C VAL A 136 7.72 -0.61 22.63
N TYR A 137 6.41 -0.43 22.45
CA TYR A 137 5.55 0.17 23.47
C TYR A 137 4.44 -0.77 23.95
N PRO A 138 4.77 -1.86 24.66
CA PRO A 138 3.78 -2.89 25.06
C PRO A 138 2.65 -2.35 25.96
N GLY A 139 2.83 -1.19 26.56
CA GLY A 139 1.77 -0.51 27.31
C GLY A 139 0.62 0.02 26.46
N GLN A 140 0.77 0.04 25.13
CA GLN A 140 -0.25 0.50 24.19
C GLN A 140 -0.98 -0.64 23.48
N ASP A 141 -0.56 -1.89 23.64
CA ASP A 141 -1.17 -3.07 22.96
C ASP A 141 -2.66 -3.19 23.27
N THR A 142 -3.07 -2.77 24.45
CA THR A 142 -4.48 -2.62 24.87
C THR A 142 -4.73 -1.16 25.23
N TYR A 143 -5.50 -0.47 24.39
CA TYR A 143 -5.74 0.95 24.54
C TYR A 143 -7.19 1.23 24.99
N PRO A 144 -7.41 2.13 25.99
CA PRO A 144 -8.76 2.49 26.42
C PRO A 144 -9.61 3.04 25.27
N GLY A 145 -10.81 2.52 25.12
CA GLY A 145 -11.73 2.89 24.03
C GLY A 145 -11.59 2.06 22.74
N MET A 146 -10.54 1.24 22.64
CA MET A 146 -10.43 0.26 21.56
C MET A 146 -11.03 -1.08 21.96
N THR A 147 -11.79 -1.71 21.06
CA THR A 147 -12.60 -2.89 21.38
C THR A 147 -11.76 -4.16 21.48
N GLU A 148 -10.82 -4.38 20.54
CA GLU A 148 -9.96 -5.57 20.55
C GLU A 148 -8.70 -5.28 21.38
N PRO A 149 -8.45 -6.03 22.49
CA PRO A 149 -7.24 -5.92 23.28
C PRO A 149 -6.05 -6.64 22.60
N GLY A 150 -4.83 -6.29 23.02
CA GLY A 150 -3.64 -7.05 22.64
C GLY A 150 -3.69 -8.48 23.17
N ASN A 151 -3.47 -9.47 22.30
CA ASN A 151 -3.41 -10.89 22.65
C ASN A 151 -2.52 -11.66 21.66
N ARG A 152 -1.23 -11.65 21.89
CA ARG A 152 -0.24 -12.31 21.02
C ARG A 152 -0.41 -13.85 20.95
N SER A 153 -1.11 -14.45 21.91
CA SER A 153 -1.35 -15.89 21.89
C SER A 153 -2.46 -16.33 20.94
N LEU A 154 -3.27 -15.39 20.47
CA LEU A 154 -4.34 -15.62 19.51
C LEU A 154 -3.84 -15.29 18.10
N PRO A 155 -3.66 -16.28 17.19
CA PRO A 155 -3.07 -16.01 15.87
C PRO A 155 -3.76 -14.90 15.06
N GLY A 156 -5.09 -14.80 15.15
CA GLY A 156 -5.88 -13.73 14.51
C GLY A 156 -6.08 -12.49 15.38
N GLY A 157 -5.51 -12.42 16.60
CA GLY A 157 -5.59 -11.26 17.49
C GLY A 157 -4.53 -10.20 17.18
N ARG A 158 -4.57 -9.11 17.93
CA ARG A 158 -3.51 -8.10 17.88
C ARG A 158 -2.29 -8.55 18.68
N HIS A 159 -1.11 -8.45 18.09
CA HIS A 159 0.14 -8.89 18.70
C HIS A 159 0.96 -7.74 19.27
N GLY A 160 0.57 -6.49 18.98
CA GLY A 160 1.12 -5.30 19.62
C GLY A 160 2.34 -4.69 18.93
N GLY A 161 2.71 -5.12 17.73
CA GLY A 161 3.72 -4.39 16.95
C GLY A 161 3.25 -2.96 16.67
N ASP A 162 4.19 -2.00 16.62
CA ASP A 162 3.90 -0.57 16.61
C ASP A 162 4.85 0.24 15.70
N ILE A 163 4.56 1.53 15.53
CA ILE A 163 5.40 2.46 14.76
C ILE A 163 6.80 2.58 15.36
N GLY A 164 6.92 2.52 16.68
CA GLY A 164 8.22 2.55 17.37
C GLY A 164 9.08 1.34 16.99
N GLY A 165 8.47 0.15 16.91
CA GLY A 165 9.14 -1.07 16.47
C GLY A 165 9.62 -0.99 15.02
N ILE A 166 8.85 -0.37 14.13
CA ILE A 166 9.30 -0.13 12.76
C ILE A 166 10.50 0.83 12.76
N MET A 167 10.43 1.92 13.50
CA MET A 167 11.51 2.93 13.60
C MET A 167 12.81 2.33 14.14
N GLU A 168 12.74 1.45 15.15
CA GLU A 168 13.91 0.77 15.72
C GLU A 168 14.65 -0.10 14.67
N HIS A 169 13.92 -0.64 13.68
CA HIS A 169 14.46 -1.58 12.69
C HIS A 169 14.63 -1.00 11.28
N LEU A 170 14.56 0.33 11.10
CA LEU A 170 14.81 0.97 9.80
C LEU A 170 16.21 0.64 9.23
N ASP A 171 17.22 0.54 10.10
CA ASP A 171 18.57 0.20 9.67
C ASP A 171 18.67 -1.26 9.17
N TYR A 172 17.91 -2.19 9.73
CA TYR A 172 17.78 -3.55 9.21
C TYR A 172 17.20 -3.56 7.78
N ILE A 173 16.11 -2.83 7.57
CA ILE A 173 15.44 -2.71 6.26
C ILE A 173 16.40 -2.10 5.22
N LYS A 174 17.12 -1.04 5.61
CA LYS A 174 18.14 -0.41 4.77
C LYS A 174 19.32 -1.35 4.47
N GLU A 175 19.80 -2.08 5.47
CA GLU A 175 20.90 -3.04 5.33
C GLU A 175 20.55 -4.16 4.36
N LEU A 176 19.31 -4.66 4.42
CA LEU A 176 18.78 -5.68 3.51
C LEU A 176 18.88 -5.23 2.05
N GLY A 177 18.77 -3.95 1.79
CA GLY A 177 18.81 -3.40 0.44
C GLY A 177 17.48 -2.87 -0.08
N ALA A 178 16.43 -2.88 0.73
CA ALA A 178 15.18 -2.18 0.42
C ALA A 178 15.40 -0.66 0.39
N THR A 179 14.57 0.03 -0.36
CA THR A 179 14.61 1.50 -0.53
C THR A 179 13.29 2.17 -0.22
N THR A 180 12.23 1.38 -0.08
CA THR A 180 10.88 1.87 0.16
C THR A 180 10.17 0.94 1.13
N ILE A 181 9.47 1.51 2.10
CA ILE A 181 8.65 0.78 3.07
C ILE A 181 7.19 0.94 2.66
N TRP A 182 6.45 -0.17 2.62
CA TRP A 182 5.01 -0.20 2.56
C TRP A 182 4.50 -0.91 3.82
N THR A 183 3.76 -0.19 4.65
CA THR A 183 3.04 -0.80 5.78
C THR A 183 1.61 -1.11 5.36
N THR A 184 1.04 -2.22 5.84
CA THR A 184 -0.44 -2.34 5.84
C THR A 184 -1.04 -1.19 6.62
N PRO A 185 -2.37 -0.89 6.51
CA PRO A 185 -2.93 0.34 7.02
C PRO A 185 -2.62 0.61 8.51
N LEU A 186 -2.21 1.85 8.81
CA LEU A 186 -1.92 2.32 10.16
C LEU A 186 -3.10 3.07 10.80
N LEU A 187 -4.16 3.37 10.04
CA LEU A 187 -5.30 4.14 10.55
C LEU A 187 -6.14 3.31 11.52
N GLU A 188 -6.91 3.99 12.36
CA GLU A 188 -7.70 3.37 13.41
C GLU A 188 -8.62 2.28 12.87
N ASN A 189 -8.57 1.11 13.51
CA ASN A 189 -9.47 -0.02 13.24
C ASN A 189 -10.06 -0.53 14.55
N ASN A 190 -11.30 -0.14 14.84
CA ASN A 190 -11.97 -0.48 16.10
C ASN A 190 -12.92 -1.69 16.01
N GLU A 191 -12.65 -2.60 15.07
CA GLU A 191 -13.38 -3.87 15.01
C GLU A 191 -13.06 -4.76 16.23
N PRO A 192 -14.03 -5.56 16.71
CA PRO A 192 -13.86 -6.37 17.91
C PRO A 192 -12.94 -7.59 17.73
N THR A 193 -12.64 -7.97 16.49
CA THR A 193 -11.77 -9.08 16.11
C THR A 193 -11.03 -8.77 14.83
N TYR A 194 -9.85 -9.36 14.67
CA TYR A 194 -9.00 -9.21 13.48
C TYR A 194 -8.59 -7.78 13.15
N SER A 195 -8.74 -6.82 14.06
CA SER A 195 -8.45 -5.42 13.80
C SER A 195 -6.96 -5.15 13.47
N TYR A 196 -6.09 -6.13 13.70
CA TYR A 196 -4.64 -6.05 13.42
C TYR A 196 -4.30 -5.80 11.95
N HIS A 197 -5.19 -6.19 11.02
CA HIS A 197 -4.90 -6.03 9.59
C HIS A 197 -5.02 -4.59 9.10
N GLY A 198 -5.84 -3.75 9.77
CA GLY A 198 -5.97 -2.32 9.48
C GLY A 198 -6.94 -1.95 8.35
N TYR A 199 -7.49 -2.91 7.58
CA TYR A 199 -8.32 -2.61 6.40
C TYR A 199 -9.76 -2.19 6.72
N ALA A 200 -10.29 -2.47 7.91
CA ALA A 200 -11.59 -1.97 8.37
C ALA A 200 -11.39 -0.67 9.19
N GLN A 201 -11.21 0.44 8.50
CA GLN A 201 -10.85 1.72 9.12
C GLN A 201 -12.06 2.37 9.81
N SER A 202 -11.92 2.74 11.09
CA SER A 202 -12.96 3.40 11.89
C SER A 202 -12.78 4.92 12.01
N ASP A 203 -11.63 5.45 11.61
CA ASP A 203 -11.33 6.88 11.50
C ASP A 203 -10.23 7.09 10.46
N LEU A 204 -10.51 7.92 9.43
CA LEU A 204 -9.57 8.12 8.31
C LEU A 204 -8.55 9.25 8.56
N TYR A 205 -8.72 10.06 9.60
CA TYR A 205 -7.76 11.12 9.96
C TYR A 205 -6.92 10.79 11.19
N LYS A 206 -7.03 9.55 11.70
CA LYS A 206 -6.39 9.16 12.94
C LYS A 206 -5.63 7.83 12.82
N VAL A 207 -4.38 7.83 13.21
CA VAL A 207 -3.59 6.60 13.40
C VAL A 207 -4.19 5.80 14.55
N ASP A 208 -4.23 4.47 14.41
CA ASP A 208 -4.66 3.57 15.49
C ASP A 208 -3.80 3.82 16.75
N PRO A 209 -4.40 4.14 17.90
CA PRO A 209 -3.65 4.50 19.10
C PRO A 209 -2.78 3.36 19.63
N ARG A 210 -3.05 2.11 19.20
CA ARG A 210 -2.21 0.95 19.53
C ARG A 210 -0.93 0.90 18.69
N TYR A 211 -0.91 1.55 17.52
CA TYR A 211 0.30 1.76 16.71
C TYR A 211 1.06 3.02 17.08
N GLY A 212 0.37 4.04 17.60
CA GLY A 212 0.94 5.33 17.94
C GLY A 212 0.02 6.51 17.64
N THR A 213 0.58 7.58 17.10
CA THR A 213 -0.15 8.81 16.77
C THR A 213 0.13 9.28 15.35
N ASN A 214 -0.66 10.23 14.83
CA ASN A 214 -0.38 10.91 13.56
C ASN A 214 1.05 11.50 13.54
N ALA A 215 1.48 12.09 14.64
CA ALA A 215 2.83 12.66 14.78
C ALA A 215 3.92 11.58 14.67
N TRP A 216 3.68 10.39 15.24
CA TRP A 216 4.63 9.27 15.13
C TRP A 216 4.68 8.72 13.71
N PHE A 217 3.55 8.66 13.00
CA PHE A 217 3.57 8.26 11.59
C PHE A 217 4.39 9.26 10.74
N LYS A 218 4.18 10.56 10.94
CA LYS A 218 5.02 11.58 10.31
C LYS A 218 6.51 11.40 10.67
N GLU A 219 6.83 11.13 11.92
CA GLU A 219 8.23 10.91 12.36
C GLU A 219 8.82 9.64 11.73
N LEU A 220 8.05 8.54 11.62
CA LEU A 220 8.48 7.34 10.89
C LEU A 220 8.90 7.67 9.46
N VAL A 221 8.11 8.50 8.75
CA VAL A 221 8.44 8.91 7.38
C VAL A 221 9.71 9.75 7.36
N LEU A 222 9.84 10.73 8.26
CA LEU A 222 11.03 11.58 8.34
C LEU A 222 12.29 10.79 8.70
N GLU A 223 12.20 9.83 9.65
CA GLU A 223 13.32 8.95 10.00
C GLU A 223 13.70 8.00 8.84
N SER A 224 12.72 7.56 8.07
CA SER A 224 12.94 6.80 6.85
C SER A 224 13.69 7.65 5.82
N HIS A 225 13.27 8.88 5.58
CA HIS A 225 13.93 9.82 4.67
C HIS A 225 15.37 10.12 5.08
N ARG A 226 15.66 10.31 6.39
CA ARG A 226 17.04 10.50 6.89
C ARG A 226 17.95 9.33 6.54
N ARG A 227 17.39 8.13 6.36
CA ARG A 227 18.10 6.90 5.95
C ARG A 227 18.10 6.67 4.45
N GLY A 228 17.43 7.53 3.67
CA GLY A 228 17.25 7.38 2.23
C GLY A 228 16.21 6.32 1.84
N LEU A 229 15.28 6.03 2.76
CA LEU A 229 14.13 5.16 2.52
C LEU A 229 12.90 6.01 2.22
N LYS A 230 12.08 5.57 1.28
CA LYS A 230 10.76 6.11 0.97
C LYS A 230 9.67 5.40 1.77
N VAL A 231 8.49 6.01 1.88
CA VAL A 231 7.35 5.41 2.57
C VAL A 231 6.09 5.49 1.71
N ILE A 232 5.42 4.36 1.55
CA ILE A 232 4.12 4.20 0.88
C ILE A 232 3.04 4.00 1.94
N LYS A 233 1.95 4.76 1.84
CA LYS A 233 0.74 4.52 2.63
C LYS A 233 -0.21 3.60 1.89
N ASP A 234 -0.82 2.67 2.61
CA ASP A 234 -1.94 1.86 2.14
C ASP A 234 -3.25 2.64 2.27
N GLU A 235 -3.96 2.85 1.16
CA GLU A 235 -5.24 3.56 1.07
C GLU A 235 -6.39 2.59 0.84
N VAL A 236 -7.50 2.78 1.54
CA VAL A 236 -8.68 1.91 1.46
C VAL A 236 -9.91 2.74 1.12
N PRO A 237 -10.11 3.15 -0.15
CA PRO A 237 -11.24 4.00 -0.53
C PRO A 237 -12.56 3.23 -0.71
N ASN A 238 -12.51 1.90 -0.93
CA ASN A 238 -13.67 1.09 -1.29
C ASN A 238 -14.64 0.88 -0.13
N HIS A 239 -14.13 0.57 1.05
CA HIS A 239 -14.95 0.20 2.21
C HIS A 239 -14.33 0.72 3.51
N TRP A 240 -15.19 0.96 4.52
CA TRP A 240 -14.74 1.35 5.86
C TRP A 240 -15.19 0.31 6.89
N SER A 241 -14.80 0.50 8.14
CA SER A 241 -15.33 -0.29 9.25
C SER A 241 -16.80 0.03 9.51
N SER A 242 -17.59 -0.99 9.83
CA SER A 242 -18.94 -0.80 10.39
C SER A 242 -18.93 0.03 11.69
N LYS A 243 -17.76 0.18 12.33
CA LYS A 243 -17.54 1.00 13.54
C LYS A 243 -17.05 2.40 13.22
N HIS A 244 -16.91 2.77 11.95
CA HIS A 244 -16.55 4.14 11.57
C HIS A 244 -17.62 5.11 12.08
N TRP A 245 -17.19 6.22 12.69
CA TRP A 245 -18.12 7.17 13.32
C TRP A 245 -19.18 7.71 12.35
N MET A 246 -18.85 7.93 11.06
CA MET A 246 -19.84 8.30 10.04
C MET A 246 -20.81 7.17 9.67
N ILE A 247 -20.38 5.90 9.77
CA ILE A 247 -21.28 4.77 9.52
C ILE A 247 -22.29 4.62 10.65
N GLN A 248 -21.91 5.00 11.87
CA GLN A 248 -22.81 5.00 13.02
C GLN A 248 -23.80 6.18 12.99
N ASP A 249 -23.49 7.25 12.25
CA ASP A 249 -24.33 8.45 12.09
C ASP A 249 -24.18 8.99 10.66
N LEU A 250 -24.76 8.31 9.67
CA LEU A 250 -24.57 8.60 8.24
C LEU A 250 -24.93 10.04 7.87
N PRO A 251 -24.08 10.77 7.12
CA PRO A 251 -24.41 12.10 6.61
C PRO A 251 -25.64 12.12 5.68
N THR A 252 -25.71 11.12 4.79
CA THR A 252 -26.82 10.87 3.88
C THR A 252 -27.06 9.37 3.72
N LYS A 253 -28.26 8.99 3.29
CA LYS A 253 -28.56 7.57 3.01
C LYS A 253 -27.70 7.00 1.87
N THR A 254 -27.22 7.86 0.97
CA THR A 254 -26.39 7.49 -0.16
C THR A 254 -24.89 7.53 0.14
N TRP A 255 -24.48 7.58 1.41
CA TRP A 255 -23.07 7.57 1.80
C TRP A 255 -22.42 6.20 1.61
N ILE A 256 -23.20 5.16 1.81
CA ILE A 256 -22.85 3.76 1.55
C ILE A 256 -23.91 3.13 0.65
N HIS A 257 -23.54 2.03 -0.02
CA HIS A 257 -24.53 1.18 -0.65
C HIS A 257 -25.32 0.40 0.40
N GLN A 258 -26.65 0.55 0.38
CA GLN A 258 -27.54 -0.06 1.35
C GLN A 258 -28.44 -1.09 0.67
N PHE A 259 -28.68 -2.19 1.36
CA PHE A 259 -29.53 -3.29 0.91
C PHE A 259 -30.53 -3.65 2.01
N ASP A 260 -31.69 -4.20 1.64
CA ASP A 260 -32.69 -4.70 2.60
C ASP A 260 -32.13 -5.82 3.48
N GLN A 261 -31.16 -6.57 2.93
CA GLN A 261 -30.41 -7.60 3.63
C GLN A 261 -28.93 -7.46 3.27
N PHE A 262 -28.04 -7.89 4.17
CA PHE A 262 -26.61 -7.90 3.88
C PHE A 262 -26.31 -8.55 2.53
N THR A 263 -25.70 -7.80 1.63
CA THR A 263 -25.30 -8.26 0.30
C THR A 263 -23.77 -8.14 0.18
N ARG A 264 -23.11 -9.30 0.13
CA ARG A 264 -21.67 -9.37 -0.05
C ARG A 264 -21.30 -9.13 -1.52
N SER A 265 -20.16 -8.46 -1.76
CA SER A 265 -19.58 -8.38 -3.10
C SER A 265 -19.39 -9.77 -3.70
N SER A 266 -19.69 -9.91 -4.99
CA SER A 266 -19.38 -11.14 -5.72
C SER A 266 -17.89 -11.36 -5.91
N TYR A 267 -17.06 -10.36 -5.62
CA TYR A 267 -15.60 -10.31 -5.88
C TYR A 267 -15.22 -10.53 -7.36
N ARG A 268 -16.17 -10.32 -8.29
CA ARG A 268 -15.95 -10.50 -9.74
C ARG A 268 -15.72 -9.16 -10.42
N THR A 269 -14.64 -8.48 -10.06
CA THR A 269 -14.31 -7.14 -10.57
C THR A 269 -14.11 -7.10 -12.09
N SER A 270 -13.95 -8.26 -12.76
CA SER A 270 -13.97 -8.36 -14.21
C SER A 270 -15.30 -7.89 -14.83
N THR A 271 -16.42 -7.90 -14.09
CA THR A 271 -17.71 -7.35 -14.54
C THR A 271 -17.64 -5.87 -14.89
N GLN A 272 -16.67 -5.14 -14.32
CA GLN A 272 -16.46 -3.70 -14.59
C GLN A 272 -16.00 -3.41 -16.04
N MET A 273 -15.45 -4.42 -16.73
CA MET A 273 -14.94 -4.32 -18.10
C MET A 273 -15.60 -5.31 -19.06
N ASP A 274 -16.48 -6.17 -18.56
CA ASP A 274 -17.16 -7.18 -19.36
C ASP A 274 -18.32 -6.54 -20.13
N PRO A 275 -18.27 -6.50 -21.49
CA PRO A 275 -19.34 -5.89 -22.31
C PRO A 275 -20.66 -6.67 -22.25
N TYR A 276 -20.67 -7.85 -21.68
CA TYR A 276 -21.83 -8.74 -21.55
C TYR A 276 -22.33 -8.91 -20.12
N ALA A 277 -21.71 -8.23 -19.16
CA ALA A 277 -22.11 -8.34 -17.77
C ALA A 277 -23.57 -7.94 -17.57
N ALA A 278 -24.33 -8.79 -16.88
CA ALA A 278 -25.65 -8.40 -16.44
C ALA A 278 -25.56 -7.23 -15.46
N PRO A 279 -26.44 -6.19 -15.55
CA PRO A 279 -26.41 -5.06 -14.61
C PRO A 279 -26.48 -5.48 -13.14
N SER A 280 -27.21 -6.56 -12.81
CA SER A 280 -27.26 -7.10 -11.45
C SER A 280 -25.95 -7.68 -10.97
N ASP A 281 -25.19 -8.34 -11.86
CA ASP A 281 -23.88 -8.92 -11.51
C ASP A 281 -22.83 -7.83 -11.39
N HIS A 282 -22.90 -6.80 -12.23
CA HIS A 282 -22.06 -5.62 -12.10
C HIS A 282 -22.31 -4.94 -10.75
N ALA A 283 -23.56 -4.64 -10.40
CA ALA A 283 -23.91 -4.06 -9.11
C ALA A 283 -23.50 -4.95 -7.94
N ALA A 284 -23.71 -6.26 -8.02
CA ALA A 284 -23.27 -7.19 -6.98
C ALA A 284 -21.75 -7.20 -6.78
N SER A 285 -20.97 -6.85 -7.79
CA SER A 285 -19.52 -6.73 -7.68
C SER A 285 -19.06 -5.38 -7.13
N ALA A 286 -19.62 -4.29 -7.67
CA ALA A 286 -19.18 -2.92 -7.38
C ALA A 286 -19.79 -2.34 -6.10
N ASP A 287 -21.08 -2.67 -5.83
CA ASP A 287 -21.86 -2.05 -4.74
C ASP A 287 -21.96 -2.98 -3.51
N GLY A 288 -21.66 -4.27 -3.66
CA GLY A 288 -21.72 -5.25 -2.56
C GLY A 288 -20.67 -4.99 -1.49
N TRP A 289 -21.04 -5.17 -0.22
CA TRP A 289 -20.10 -4.98 0.88
C TRP A 289 -18.96 -5.98 0.84
N PHE A 290 -17.75 -5.52 1.17
CA PHE A 290 -16.57 -6.39 1.19
C PHE A 290 -16.70 -7.48 2.25
N ASP A 291 -17.19 -7.14 3.45
CA ASP A 291 -17.59 -8.10 4.48
C ASP A 291 -18.72 -7.48 5.33
N THR A 292 -19.29 -8.26 6.25
CA THR A 292 -20.31 -7.81 7.21
C THR A 292 -19.85 -6.62 8.06
N SER A 293 -18.56 -6.55 8.36
CA SER A 293 -17.93 -5.43 9.08
C SER A 293 -17.37 -4.34 8.17
N MET A 294 -17.48 -4.48 6.85
CA MET A 294 -16.88 -3.58 5.85
C MET A 294 -17.91 -3.13 4.82
N PRO A 295 -18.82 -2.19 5.21
CA PRO A 295 -19.78 -1.59 4.30
C PRO A 295 -19.08 -0.90 3.14
N ASP A 296 -19.68 -1.05 1.94
CA ASP A 296 -19.20 -0.47 0.73
C ASP A 296 -19.55 1.01 0.65
N MET A 297 -18.55 1.82 0.29
CA MET A 297 -18.67 3.27 0.20
C MET A 297 -19.19 3.68 -1.17
N ASN A 298 -20.27 4.45 -1.23
CA ASN A 298 -20.82 4.93 -2.49
C ASN A 298 -20.03 6.15 -3.01
N GLN A 299 -18.93 5.92 -3.71
CA GLN A 299 -18.07 6.98 -4.25
C GLN A 299 -18.75 7.82 -5.34
N SER A 300 -19.90 7.42 -5.87
CA SER A 300 -20.73 8.26 -6.76
C SER A 300 -21.36 9.44 -6.02
N ASN A 301 -21.41 9.43 -4.67
CA ASN A 301 -21.81 10.58 -3.87
C ASN A 301 -20.71 11.65 -3.90
N PRO A 302 -20.97 12.86 -4.42
CA PRO A 302 -19.93 13.87 -4.61
C PRO A 302 -19.33 14.41 -3.31
N LEU A 303 -20.08 14.41 -2.20
CA LEU A 303 -19.55 14.82 -0.90
C LEU A 303 -18.55 13.80 -0.36
N LEU A 304 -18.86 12.51 -0.52
CA LEU A 304 -17.95 11.42 -0.15
C LEU A 304 -16.70 11.39 -1.04
N LEU A 305 -16.87 11.49 -2.36
CA LEU A 305 -15.73 11.50 -3.27
C LEU A 305 -14.76 12.66 -2.95
N THR A 306 -15.30 13.85 -2.70
CA THR A 306 -14.50 15.01 -2.27
C THR A 306 -13.79 14.75 -0.94
N TYR A 307 -14.47 14.13 0.02
CA TYR A 307 -13.89 13.76 1.32
C TYR A 307 -12.72 12.78 1.15
N LEU A 308 -12.88 11.74 0.33
CA LEU A 308 -11.83 10.75 0.05
C LEU A 308 -10.62 11.39 -0.65
N ILE A 309 -10.84 12.25 -1.65
CA ILE A 309 -9.77 13.00 -2.32
C ILE A 309 -9.00 13.85 -1.30
N GLN A 310 -9.69 14.63 -0.50
CA GLN A 310 -9.07 15.52 0.48
C GLN A 310 -8.35 14.76 1.59
N ASN A 311 -8.90 13.64 2.06
CA ASN A 311 -8.22 12.80 3.04
C ASN A 311 -6.88 12.29 2.54
N THR A 312 -6.84 11.78 1.30
CA THR A 312 -5.60 11.29 0.71
C THR A 312 -4.59 12.41 0.49
N LEU A 313 -5.00 13.55 -0.08
CA LEU A 313 -4.14 14.72 -0.24
C LEU A 313 -3.59 15.21 1.10
N TRP A 314 -4.42 15.18 2.14
CA TRP A 314 -4.03 15.56 3.50
C TRP A 314 -2.92 14.66 4.04
N TRP A 315 -3.08 13.34 3.92
CA TRP A 315 -2.05 12.40 4.39
C TRP A 315 -0.75 12.52 3.62
N VAL A 316 -0.81 12.67 2.28
CA VAL A 316 0.39 12.83 1.45
C VAL A 316 1.18 14.07 1.87
N GLU A 317 0.50 15.20 2.12
CA GLU A 317 1.17 16.44 2.55
C GLU A 317 1.60 16.37 4.02
N TYR A 318 0.72 15.93 4.93
CA TYR A 318 0.98 15.88 6.37
C TYR A 318 2.16 14.99 6.73
N ALA A 319 2.15 13.76 6.21
CA ALA A 319 3.17 12.77 6.55
C ALA A 319 4.36 12.75 5.57
N CYS A 320 4.36 13.56 4.52
CA CYS A 320 5.42 13.60 3.50
C CYS A 320 5.60 12.28 2.74
N LEU A 321 4.51 11.63 2.36
CA LEU A 321 4.52 10.30 1.73
C LEU A 321 5.15 10.33 0.33
N ASP A 322 5.78 9.22 -0.05
CA ASP A 322 6.45 9.04 -1.36
C ASP A 322 5.62 8.18 -2.33
N GLY A 323 4.48 7.70 -1.91
CA GLY A 323 3.60 6.91 -2.74
C GLY A 323 2.40 6.35 -2.00
N LEU A 324 1.52 5.73 -2.77
CA LEU A 324 0.31 5.07 -2.28
C LEU A 324 0.22 3.65 -2.85
N ARG A 325 -0.24 2.72 -2.04
CA ARG A 325 -0.84 1.47 -2.49
C ARG A 325 -2.33 1.58 -2.25
N VAL A 326 -3.12 1.31 -3.25
CA VAL A 326 -4.58 1.43 -3.16
C VAL A 326 -5.19 0.05 -3.10
N ASP A 327 -5.76 -0.26 -1.94
CA ASP A 327 -6.46 -1.49 -1.65
C ASP A 327 -7.69 -1.65 -2.54
N THR A 328 -7.96 -2.89 -2.97
CA THR A 328 -9.19 -3.23 -3.70
C THR A 328 -9.54 -2.23 -4.82
N TYR A 329 -8.54 -1.73 -5.57
CA TYR A 329 -8.72 -0.65 -6.56
C TYR A 329 -9.85 -0.93 -7.55
N SER A 330 -9.93 -2.16 -8.08
CA SER A 330 -10.92 -2.57 -9.08
C SER A 330 -12.32 -2.85 -8.52
N TYR A 331 -12.53 -2.75 -7.21
CA TYR A 331 -13.85 -2.90 -6.58
C TYR A 331 -14.64 -1.59 -6.55
N ASN A 332 -13.95 -0.45 -6.55
CA ASN A 332 -14.58 0.88 -6.50
C ASN A 332 -15.42 1.17 -7.75
N ASP A 333 -16.36 2.13 -7.67
CA ASP A 333 -16.94 2.72 -8.87
C ASP A 333 -15.81 3.25 -9.77
N LYS A 334 -15.77 2.74 -11.02
CA LYS A 334 -14.63 2.97 -11.91
C LYS A 334 -14.43 4.42 -12.31
N GLU A 335 -15.51 5.19 -12.46
CA GLU A 335 -15.43 6.60 -12.84
C GLU A 335 -15.03 7.47 -11.63
N ALA A 336 -15.55 7.15 -10.46
CA ALA A 336 -15.21 7.85 -9.23
C ALA A 336 -13.75 7.61 -8.84
N ILE A 337 -13.26 6.36 -8.91
CA ILE A 337 -11.86 6.07 -8.58
C ILE A 337 -10.88 6.66 -9.61
N ALA A 338 -11.26 6.76 -10.88
CA ALA A 338 -10.49 7.48 -11.88
C ALA A 338 -10.42 8.98 -11.57
N THR A 339 -11.52 9.58 -11.14
CA THR A 339 -11.59 10.99 -10.71
C THR A 339 -10.72 11.23 -9.48
N TRP A 340 -10.80 10.34 -8.48
CA TRP A 340 -9.97 10.38 -7.29
C TRP A 340 -8.47 10.27 -7.64
N THR A 341 -8.10 9.29 -8.45
CA THR A 341 -6.71 9.08 -8.92
C THR A 341 -6.18 10.33 -9.63
N LYS A 342 -6.97 10.89 -10.55
CA LYS A 342 -6.60 12.09 -11.30
C LYS A 342 -6.35 13.28 -10.38
N ALA A 343 -7.21 13.52 -9.41
CA ALA A 343 -7.07 14.65 -8.48
C ALA A 343 -5.76 14.56 -7.68
N ILE A 344 -5.38 13.37 -7.23
CA ILE A 344 -4.14 13.16 -6.48
C ILE A 344 -2.92 13.33 -7.39
N MET A 345 -2.95 12.77 -8.61
CA MET A 345 -1.85 12.88 -9.56
C MET A 345 -1.71 14.29 -10.15
N GLU A 346 -2.77 15.09 -10.17
CA GLU A 346 -2.69 16.52 -10.52
C GLU A 346 -1.97 17.32 -9.44
N GLU A 347 -2.24 17.05 -8.16
CA GLU A 347 -1.54 17.71 -7.05
C GLU A 347 -0.08 17.26 -6.95
N TYR A 348 0.18 15.96 -7.11
CA TYR A 348 1.51 15.34 -6.96
C TYR A 348 1.91 14.56 -8.22
N PRO A 349 2.29 15.24 -9.32
CA PRO A 349 2.47 14.60 -10.64
C PRO A 349 3.65 13.62 -10.73
N TYR A 350 4.54 13.62 -9.75
CA TYR A 350 5.70 12.71 -9.68
C TYR A 350 5.56 11.66 -8.58
N LEU A 351 4.46 11.66 -7.84
CA LEU A 351 4.12 10.59 -6.93
C LEU A 351 3.84 9.32 -7.75
N ASN A 352 4.18 8.15 -7.22
CA ASN A 352 3.71 6.90 -7.80
C ASN A 352 2.58 6.30 -6.94
N MET A 353 1.65 5.65 -7.61
CA MET A 353 0.52 5.00 -6.99
C MET A 353 0.35 3.63 -7.63
N VAL A 354 0.27 2.58 -6.81
CA VAL A 354 0.02 1.22 -7.27
C VAL A 354 -1.34 0.74 -6.77
N GLY A 355 -2.20 0.32 -7.68
CA GLY A 355 -3.51 -0.26 -7.36
C GLY A 355 -3.46 -1.77 -7.26
N GLU A 356 -4.13 -2.30 -6.26
CA GLU A 356 -4.40 -3.72 -6.20
C GLU A 356 -5.54 -4.07 -7.17
N VAL A 357 -5.16 -4.75 -8.23
CA VAL A 357 -6.07 -5.31 -9.24
C VAL A 357 -5.84 -6.81 -9.27
N TRP A 358 -6.49 -7.51 -8.35
CA TRP A 358 -6.29 -8.96 -8.20
C TRP A 358 -7.10 -9.74 -9.23
N LEU A 359 -6.52 -9.84 -10.40
CA LEU A 359 -7.05 -10.61 -11.54
C LEU A 359 -5.94 -11.52 -12.09
N HIS A 360 -6.33 -12.56 -12.82
CA HIS A 360 -5.43 -13.61 -13.29
C HIS A 360 -5.21 -13.55 -14.81
N ASN A 361 -5.44 -12.39 -15.43
CA ASN A 361 -5.25 -12.16 -16.84
C ASN A 361 -4.63 -10.79 -17.10
N GLN A 362 -3.57 -10.74 -17.90
CA GLN A 362 -2.82 -9.51 -18.15
C GLN A 362 -3.66 -8.41 -18.80
N ALA A 363 -4.54 -8.77 -19.76
CA ALA A 363 -5.40 -7.78 -20.39
C ALA A 363 -6.37 -7.13 -19.39
N GLN A 364 -6.91 -7.94 -18.46
CA GLN A 364 -7.80 -7.43 -17.41
C GLN A 364 -7.07 -6.55 -16.40
N ILE A 365 -5.83 -6.90 -16.02
CA ILE A 365 -5.01 -6.06 -15.12
C ILE A 365 -4.60 -4.78 -15.83
N SER A 366 -4.14 -4.86 -17.09
CA SER A 366 -3.70 -3.71 -17.87
C SER A 366 -4.81 -2.71 -18.15
N TYR A 367 -6.08 -3.13 -18.17
CA TYR A 367 -7.25 -2.25 -18.29
C TYR A 367 -7.21 -1.10 -17.27
N TRP A 368 -6.71 -1.37 -16.07
CA TRP A 368 -6.64 -0.42 -14.95
C TRP A 368 -5.36 0.42 -14.91
N GLN A 369 -4.38 0.19 -15.80
CA GLN A 369 -3.20 1.02 -15.86
C GLN A 369 -3.50 2.31 -16.64
N LYS A 370 -2.92 3.44 -16.22
CA LYS A 370 -2.98 4.72 -16.92
C LYS A 370 -2.65 4.56 -18.41
N ASP A 371 -3.44 5.21 -19.27
CA ASP A 371 -3.28 5.23 -20.73
C ASP A 371 -3.31 3.82 -21.37
N SER A 372 -3.98 2.86 -20.71
CA SER A 372 -4.12 1.48 -21.16
C SER A 372 -4.76 1.38 -22.56
N LYS A 373 -4.12 0.62 -23.45
CA LYS A 373 -4.69 0.29 -24.77
C LYS A 373 -5.97 -0.55 -24.64
N ILE A 374 -6.02 -1.41 -23.63
CA ILE A 374 -7.20 -2.25 -23.36
C ILE A 374 -8.34 -1.39 -22.78
N GLY A 375 -8.04 -0.50 -21.84
CA GLY A 375 -9.01 0.47 -21.31
C GLY A 375 -9.56 1.41 -22.39
N ALA A 376 -8.72 1.82 -23.34
CA ALA A 376 -9.11 2.67 -24.45
C ALA A 376 -10.17 2.04 -25.37
N LEU A 377 -10.28 0.71 -25.44
CA LEU A 377 -11.34 0.02 -26.17
C LEU A 377 -12.73 0.31 -25.58
N ASP A 378 -12.79 0.60 -24.28
CA ASP A 378 -13.99 0.98 -23.53
C ASP A 378 -14.03 2.49 -23.23
N SER A 379 -13.19 3.29 -23.90
CA SER A 379 -13.05 4.72 -23.64
C SER A 379 -12.72 5.07 -22.18
N TYR A 380 -12.11 4.14 -21.44
CA TYR A 380 -11.78 4.26 -20.04
C TYR A 380 -10.29 4.54 -19.81
N ASN A 381 -9.98 5.45 -18.90
CA ASN A 381 -8.63 5.70 -18.40
C ASN A 381 -8.68 5.96 -16.89
N SER A 382 -8.18 5.01 -16.12
CA SER A 382 -8.13 5.11 -14.66
C SER A 382 -7.21 6.24 -14.15
N GLY A 383 -6.22 6.65 -14.96
CA GLY A 383 -5.14 7.53 -14.51
C GLY A 383 -4.13 6.87 -13.57
N LEU A 384 -4.31 5.61 -13.18
CA LEU A 384 -3.49 4.87 -12.21
C LEU A 384 -2.13 4.51 -12.80
N PRO A 385 -1.00 5.03 -12.26
CA PRO A 385 0.31 4.81 -12.87
C PRO A 385 0.77 3.35 -12.87
N ALA A 386 0.54 2.62 -11.77
CA ALA A 386 1.04 1.26 -11.58
C ALA A 386 -0.05 0.31 -11.09
N VAL A 387 0.08 -0.96 -11.46
CA VAL A 387 -0.76 -2.07 -10.98
C VAL A 387 0.11 -3.22 -10.47
N MET A 388 -0.45 -4.06 -9.59
CA MET A 388 0.22 -5.25 -9.07
C MET A 388 0.16 -6.38 -10.11
N ASP A 389 1.31 -7.03 -10.38
CA ASP A 389 1.43 -8.10 -11.35
C ASP A 389 1.10 -9.47 -10.73
N PHE A 390 -0.18 -9.73 -10.49
CA PHE A 390 -0.65 -11.01 -9.98
C PHE A 390 -0.40 -12.15 -10.96
N THR A 391 -0.35 -11.88 -12.27
CA THR A 391 -0.10 -12.94 -13.26
C THR A 391 1.34 -13.44 -13.21
N LEU A 392 2.31 -12.56 -12.96
CA LEU A 392 3.70 -12.99 -12.74
C LEU A 392 3.84 -13.73 -11.40
N HIS A 393 3.15 -13.27 -10.34
CA HIS A 393 3.07 -14.01 -9.08
C HIS A 393 2.58 -15.45 -9.30
N ASP A 394 1.45 -15.62 -10.00
CA ASP A 394 0.90 -16.95 -10.30
C ASP A 394 1.88 -17.81 -11.11
N ALA A 395 2.54 -17.23 -12.10
CA ALA A 395 3.55 -17.92 -12.90
C ALA A 395 4.76 -18.34 -12.06
N ILE A 396 5.24 -17.49 -11.14
CA ILE A 396 6.33 -17.80 -10.21
C ILE A 396 5.95 -18.97 -9.30
N MET A 397 4.79 -18.90 -8.66
CA MET A 397 4.34 -19.93 -7.71
C MET A 397 4.22 -21.31 -8.37
N GLN A 398 3.82 -21.36 -9.64
CA GLN A 398 3.72 -22.61 -10.38
C GLN A 398 5.08 -23.08 -10.93
N ALA A 399 5.82 -22.20 -11.61
CA ALA A 399 7.03 -22.55 -12.35
C ALA A 399 8.12 -23.16 -11.46
N PHE A 400 8.36 -22.58 -10.27
CA PHE A 400 9.42 -23.07 -9.37
C PHE A 400 9.08 -24.39 -8.67
N ASN A 401 7.80 -24.75 -8.63
CA ASN A 401 7.33 -26.04 -8.12
C ASN A 401 7.32 -27.14 -9.19
N GLU A 402 7.35 -26.76 -10.48
CA GLU A 402 7.37 -27.71 -11.61
C GLU A 402 8.79 -28.11 -11.97
N ARG A 403 9.09 -29.40 -11.84
CA ARG A 403 10.44 -29.95 -12.07
C ARG A 403 10.77 -30.16 -13.54
N ASN A 404 9.75 -30.38 -14.35
CA ASN A 404 9.90 -30.64 -15.79
C ASN A 404 9.45 -29.42 -16.59
N GLN A 405 10.10 -29.21 -17.74
CA GLN A 405 9.61 -28.25 -18.71
C GLN A 405 8.62 -28.94 -19.65
N GLY A 406 7.43 -28.33 -19.78
CA GLY A 406 6.44 -28.64 -20.81
C GLY A 406 6.18 -27.41 -21.67
N TRP A 407 5.15 -27.45 -22.50
CA TRP A 407 4.70 -26.30 -23.30
C TRP A 407 4.33 -25.11 -22.42
N ASP A 408 3.67 -25.38 -21.30
CA ASP A 408 3.10 -24.44 -20.34
C ASP A 408 3.54 -24.73 -18.90
N GLN A 409 4.73 -25.33 -18.73
CA GLN A 409 5.27 -25.73 -17.42
C GLN A 409 6.68 -25.21 -17.21
N GLY A 410 7.10 -25.12 -15.94
CA GLY A 410 8.42 -24.66 -15.55
C GLY A 410 8.70 -23.23 -16.02
N MET A 411 9.91 -23.00 -16.50
CA MET A 411 10.34 -21.66 -16.95
C MET A 411 9.57 -21.15 -18.18
N ALA A 412 8.85 -22.00 -18.92
CA ALA A 412 7.98 -21.56 -20.00
C ALA A 412 6.85 -20.65 -19.48
N ARG A 413 6.32 -20.88 -18.27
CA ARG A 413 5.30 -19.99 -17.66
C ARG A 413 5.80 -18.55 -17.48
N ILE A 414 7.04 -18.41 -17.04
CA ILE A 414 7.68 -17.09 -16.85
C ILE A 414 7.88 -16.42 -18.19
N TYR A 415 8.39 -17.14 -19.18
CA TYR A 415 8.58 -16.64 -20.54
C TYR A 415 7.26 -16.17 -21.14
N GLU A 416 6.20 -16.98 -21.11
CA GLU A 416 4.89 -16.66 -21.67
C GLU A 416 4.21 -15.50 -20.90
N ASN A 417 4.47 -15.32 -19.60
CA ASN A 417 3.99 -14.16 -18.89
C ASN A 417 4.57 -12.88 -19.49
N PHE A 418 5.87 -12.80 -19.74
CA PHE A 418 6.50 -11.62 -20.34
C PHE A 418 6.14 -11.40 -21.82
N VAL A 419 5.79 -12.45 -22.56
CA VAL A 419 5.28 -12.32 -23.94
C VAL A 419 4.06 -11.39 -23.98
N ASN A 420 3.24 -11.39 -22.95
CA ASN A 420 2.02 -10.58 -22.88
C ASN A 420 2.26 -9.12 -22.42
N ASP A 421 3.51 -8.70 -22.16
CA ASP A 421 3.80 -7.32 -21.72
C ASP A 421 3.34 -6.25 -22.72
N PHE A 422 3.07 -6.61 -23.98
CA PHE A 422 2.55 -5.70 -25.01
C PHE A 422 1.16 -5.11 -24.69
N VAL A 423 0.40 -5.72 -23.76
CA VAL A 423 -0.93 -5.20 -23.35
C VAL A 423 -0.81 -4.02 -22.38
N TYR A 424 0.31 -3.94 -21.63
CA TYR A 424 0.55 -2.85 -20.70
C TYR A 424 1.08 -1.61 -21.42
N GLU A 425 0.66 -0.43 -21.01
CA GLU A 425 1.26 0.81 -21.49
C GLU A 425 2.69 0.98 -20.94
N ASN A 426 2.88 0.66 -19.67
CA ASN A 426 4.18 0.73 -19.03
C ASN A 426 4.46 -0.52 -18.17
N PRO A 427 5.00 -1.60 -18.76
CA PRO A 427 5.34 -2.81 -18.00
C PRO A 427 6.45 -2.59 -16.97
N ASN A 428 7.27 -1.55 -17.10
CA ASN A 428 8.27 -1.21 -16.08
C ASN A 428 7.66 -0.64 -14.80
N ASN A 429 6.43 -0.13 -14.85
CA ASN A 429 5.74 0.38 -13.66
C ASN A 429 4.74 -0.65 -13.08
N LEU A 430 5.04 -1.93 -13.19
CA LEU A 430 4.30 -3.01 -12.53
C LEU A 430 4.98 -3.36 -11.22
N LEU A 431 4.20 -3.55 -10.15
CA LEU A 431 4.70 -4.09 -8.89
C LEU A 431 4.84 -5.61 -9.02
N VAL A 432 6.06 -6.12 -8.94
CA VAL A 432 6.36 -7.55 -9.10
C VAL A 432 6.74 -8.17 -7.75
N PHE A 433 6.21 -9.36 -7.46
CA PHE A 433 6.38 -9.99 -6.16
C PHE A 433 6.27 -11.52 -6.24
N MET A 434 6.91 -12.20 -5.28
CA MET A 434 6.75 -13.66 -5.09
C MET A 434 5.56 -13.96 -4.19
N GLU A 435 5.36 -13.13 -3.18
CA GLU A 435 4.34 -13.28 -2.14
C GLU A 435 3.98 -11.91 -1.55
N ASN A 436 2.82 -11.81 -0.93
CA ASN A 436 2.40 -10.67 -0.14
C ASN A 436 1.61 -11.12 1.11
N HIS A 437 0.99 -10.19 1.82
CA HIS A 437 0.24 -10.45 3.04
C HIS A 437 -1.11 -11.19 2.83
N ASP A 438 -1.53 -11.39 1.57
CA ASP A 438 -2.78 -12.07 1.20
C ASP A 438 -2.56 -13.39 0.47
N THR A 439 -1.33 -13.66 0.03
CA THR A 439 -0.98 -14.89 -0.70
C THR A 439 -0.24 -15.89 0.18
N LYS A 440 -0.15 -17.14 -0.26
CA LYS A 440 0.71 -18.14 0.38
C LYS A 440 2.15 -17.67 0.40
N ARG A 441 2.88 -17.96 1.48
CA ARG A 441 4.32 -17.71 1.54
C ARG A 441 5.04 -18.56 0.49
N PHE A 442 5.98 -17.95 -0.25
CA PHE A 442 6.78 -18.66 -1.27
C PHE A 442 7.56 -19.84 -0.65
N ASN A 443 8.16 -19.62 0.51
CA ASN A 443 8.96 -20.63 1.21
C ASN A 443 8.11 -21.76 1.82
N GLU A 444 6.81 -21.64 1.92
CA GLU A 444 5.90 -22.76 2.23
C GLU A 444 5.69 -23.64 1.00
N TYR A 445 5.55 -23.02 -0.17
CA TYR A 445 5.26 -23.70 -1.42
C TYR A 445 6.52 -24.26 -2.09
N CYS A 446 7.64 -23.53 -2.02
CA CYS A 446 8.97 -23.89 -2.54
C CYS A 446 9.98 -23.84 -1.38
N PRO A 447 10.05 -24.88 -0.52
CA PRO A 447 10.72 -24.81 0.79
C PRO A 447 12.25 -24.81 0.74
N ASN A 448 12.85 -24.76 -0.45
CA ASN A 448 14.30 -24.82 -0.60
C ASN A 448 14.88 -23.42 -0.83
N LEU A 449 15.98 -23.10 -0.17
CA LEU A 449 16.73 -21.86 -0.38
C LEU A 449 17.13 -21.66 -1.86
N ALA A 450 17.38 -22.75 -2.59
CA ALA A 450 17.75 -22.67 -4.01
C ALA A 450 16.58 -22.12 -4.87
N ASP A 451 15.35 -22.54 -4.60
CA ASP A 451 14.16 -22.02 -5.28
C ASP A 451 13.92 -20.54 -4.97
N TYR A 452 14.10 -20.16 -3.69
CA TYR A 452 14.04 -18.76 -3.27
C TYR A 452 15.07 -17.89 -4.01
N LYS A 453 16.32 -18.40 -4.15
CA LYS A 453 17.38 -17.69 -4.87
C LYS A 453 17.01 -17.45 -6.34
N LEU A 454 16.42 -18.44 -7.01
CA LEU A 454 15.96 -18.30 -8.38
C LEU A 454 14.83 -17.25 -8.50
N ALA A 455 13.81 -17.34 -7.65
CA ALA A 455 12.67 -16.45 -7.67
C ALA A 455 13.05 -15.00 -7.32
N LEU A 456 13.88 -14.80 -6.28
CA LEU A 456 14.38 -13.49 -5.92
C LEU A 456 15.24 -12.88 -7.04
N THR A 457 16.12 -13.69 -7.66
CA THR A 457 16.92 -13.23 -8.81
C THR A 457 16.00 -12.77 -9.94
N LEU A 458 14.94 -13.51 -10.24
CA LEU A 458 13.97 -13.14 -11.28
C LEU A 458 13.34 -11.78 -10.98
N ILE A 459 12.67 -11.60 -9.82
CA ILE A 459 11.95 -10.35 -9.52
C ILE A 459 12.91 -9.16 -9.37
N ALA A 460 14.16 -9.39 -8.94
CA ALA A 460 15.15 -8.32 -8.78
C ALA A 460 15.81 -7.89 -10.10
N THR A 461 15.73 -8.67 -11.16
CA THR A 461 16.44 -8.41 -12.43
C THR A 461 15.53 -8.26 -13.64
N THR A 462 14.25 -8.63 -13.53
CA THR A 462 13.25 -8.41 -14.58
C THR A 462 12.78 -6.95 -14.64
N ARG A 463 11.78 -6.68 -15.47
CA ARG A 463 11.07 -5.39 -15.51
C ARG A 463 10.18 -5.24 -14.27
N GLY A 464 9.80 -4.02 -13.94
CA GLY A 464 8.91 -3.70 -12.82
C GLY A 464 9.64 -3.28 -11.55
N ILE A 465 8.85 -3.10 -10.50
CA ILE A 465 9.28 -2.64 -9.17
C ILE A 465 9.16 -3.82 -8.21
N PRO A 466 10.27 -4.42 -7.74
CA PRO A 466 10.20 -5.58 -6.87
C PRO A 466 9.68 -5.24 -5.47
N GLN A 467 8.84 -6.12 -4.94
CA GLN A 467 8.34 -6.08 -3.57
C GLN A 467 8.77 -7.35 -2.84
N ILE A 468 9.31 -7.18 -1.64
CA ILE A 468 9.64 -8.24 -0.69
C ILE A 468 8.66 -8.14 0.47
N TYR A 469 8.07 -9.25 0.87
CA TYR A 469 7.22 -9.31 2.05
C TYR A 469 8.06 -9.68 3.28
N TYR A 470 7.87 -8.96 4.41
CA TYR A 470 8.67 -9.18 5.61
C TYR A 470 8.76 -10.66 5.99
N GLY A 471 9.96 -11.11 6.32
CA GLY A 471 10.24 -12.50 6.65
C GLY A 471 10.58 -13.40 5.46
N SER A 472 10.33 -12.99 4.20
CA SER A 472 10.80 -13.73 3.02
C SER A 472 12.32 -13.89 3.04
N GLU A 473 13.01 -12.82 3.44
CA GLU A 473 14.46 -12.71 3.52
C GLU A 473 15.12 -13.55 4.63
N ILE A 474 14.31 -14.21 5.44
CA ILE A 474 14.75 -15.17 6.48
C ILE A 474 14.09 -16.54 6.33
N GLY A 475 13.40 -16.78 5.21
CA GLY A 475 12.79 -18.06 4.90
C GLY A 475 11.50 -18.36 5.66
N MET A 476 10.76 -17.34 6.13
CA MET A 476 9.47 -17.55 6.82
C MET A 476 8.48 -18.30 5.92
N LYS A 477 7.72 -19.20 6.55
CA LYS A 477 6.68 -20.03 5.93
C LYS A 477 5.30 -19.63 6.45
N GLY A 478 4.28 -19.99 5.69
CA GLY A 478 2.89 -19.80 6.08
C GLY A 478 1.93 -20.21 4.96
N SER A 479 0.88 -20.94 5.32
CA SER A 479 -0.12 -21.46 4.39
C SER A 479 -1.42 -20.67 4.46
N LYS A 480 -1.89 -20.18 3.30
CA LYS A 480 -3.22 -19.55 3.19
C LYS A 480 -4.35 -20.54 3.53
N ASP A 481 -4.13 -21.84 3.34
CA ASP A 481 -5.11 -22.88 3.67
C ASP A 481 -5.32 -23.01 5.19
N ALA A 482 -4.33 -22.58 6.00
CA ALA A 482 -4.45 -22.47 7.46
C ALA A 482 -5.02 -21.13 7.92
N GLY A 483 -5.35 -20.23 6.98
CA GLY A 483 -5.91 -18.91 7.24
C GLY A 483 -4.88 -17.77 7.18
N ASP A 484 -5.39 -16.54 7.21
CA ASP A 484 -4.57 -15.33 7.08
C ASP A 484 -3.54 -15.17 8.19
N ALA A 485 -3.87 -15.57 9.40
CA ALA A 485 -2.96 -15.48 10.54
C ALA A 485 -1.66 -16.28 10.31
N ASP A 486 -1.72 -17.38 9.57
CA ASP A 486 -0.57 -18.24 9.32
C ASP A 486 0.42 -17.62 8.31
N ILE A 487 -0.06 -16.89 7.33
CA ILE A 487 0.80 -16.14 6.40
C ILE A 487 1.28 -14.80 6.98
N ARG A 488 0.68 -14.35 8.09
CA ARG A 488 0.92 -13.07 8.77
C ARG A 488 1.52 -13.26 10.17
N ARG A 489 2.43 -14.24 10.31
CA ARG A 489 3.12 -14.55 11.58
C ARG A 489 4.05 -13.42 12.00
N ASP A 490 4.34 -13.34 13.31
CA ASP A 490 5.29 -12.38 13.86
C ASP A 490 6.69 -12.53 13.25
N PHE A 491 7.35 -11.37 13.03
CA PHE A 491 8.77 -11.37 12.72
C PHE A 491 9.58 -11.81 13.96
N PRO A 492 10.45 -12.81 13.85
CA PRO A 492 11.17 -13.36 15.01
C PRO A 492 12.09 -12.31 15.64
N GLY A 493 11.89 -12.02 16.91
CA GLY A 493 12.70 -11.09 17.69
C GLY A 493 12.11 -9.69 17.85
N GLY A 494 10.90 -9.47 17.32
CA GLY A 494 10.19 -8.20 17.45
C GLY A 494 9.64 -7.90 18.85
N TRP A 495 9.64 -8.87 19.76
CA TRP A 495 9.16 -8.70 21.14
C TRP A 495 10.27 -8.99 22.16
N ASP A 496 10.28 -8.30 23.28
CA ASP A 496 11.27 -8.52 24.33
C ASP A 496 11.26 -9.94 24.88
N THR A 497 10.10 -10.59 24.84
CA THR A 497 9.93 -11.98 25.29
C THR A 497 10.50 -13.03 24.31
N ASP A 498 10.88 -12.64 23.12
CA ASP A 498 11.44 -13.56 22.13
C ASP A 498 12.87 -13.96 22.52
N THR A 499 13.16 -15.25 22.42
CA THR A 499 14.49 -15.82 22.70
C THR A 499 15.44 -15.73 21.52
N LEU A 500 14.91 -15.55 20.30
CA LEU A 500 15.64 -15.39 19.05
C LEU A 500 15.31 -14.05 18.43
N THR A 501 16.27 -13.44 17.74
CA THR A 501 16.04 -12.27 16.90
C THR A 501 16.61 -12.48 15.50
N ALA A 502 15.75 -12.36 14.48
CA ALA A 502 16.18 -12.41 13.09
C ALA A 502 16.69 -11.06 12.56
N PHE A 503 16.56 -9.99 13.33
CA PHE A 503 17.13 -8.69 12.96
C PHE A 503 18.66 -8.67 12.94
N TYR A 504 19.30 -9.56 13.69
CA TYR A 504 20.75 -9.56 13.88
C TYR A 504 21.39 -10.92 13.62
N ALA A 505 22.62 -10.90 13.12
CA ALA A 505 23.44 -12.10 13.00
C ALA A 505 23.82 -12.67 14.38
N GLN A 506 24.25 -13.95 14.41
CA GLN A 506 24.57 -14.64 15.65
C GLN A 506 25.75 -14.00 16.42
N ASP A 507 26.67 -13.36 15.75
CA ASP A 507 27.84 -12.67 16.31
C ASP A 507 27.63 -11.16 16.53
N ASP A 508 26.46 -10.61 16.15
CA ASP A 508 26.14 -9.20 16.31
C ASP A 508 25.82 -8.87 17.78
N ALA A 509 26.52 -7.91 18.37
CA ALA A 509 26.31 -7.51 19.75
C ALA A 509 24.92 -6.88 20.02
N ARG A 510 24.30 -6.31 18.99
CA ARG A 510 22.95 -5.69 19.09
C ARG A 510 21.85 -6.70 19.41
N LYS A 511 22.05 -7.98 19.15
CA LYS A 511 21.11 -9.04 19.55
C LYS A 511 20.94 -9.16 21.08
N ARG A 512 21.83 -8.54 21.87
CA ARG A 512 21.86 -8.60 23.33
C ARG A 512 21.94 -10.07 23.81
N SER A 513 21.02 -10.47 24.71
CA SER A 513 20.95 -11.86 25.23
C SER A 513 20.20 -12.83 24.32
N LYS A 514 19.57 -12.36 23.23
CA LYS A 514 18.82 -13.24 22.30
C LYS A 514 19.79 -14.04 21.41
N LEU A 515 19.32 -15.13 20.85
CA LEU A 515 20.00 -15.83 19.75
C LEU A 515 19.81 -15.00 18.47
N GLY A 516 20.84 -14.86 17.65
CA GLY A 516 20.73 -14.25 16.33
C GLY A 516 20.14 -15.21 15.30
N ARG A 517 20.12 -14.77 14.02
CA ARG A 517 19.68 -15.61 12.89
C ARG A 517 20.31 -16.98 12.93
N THR A 518 19.51 -18.01 12.69
CA THR A 518 20.02 -19.38 12.45
C THR A 518 20.88 -19.40 11.18
N PRO A 519 21.74 -20.43 10.98
CA PRO A 519 22.53 -20.55 9.74
C PRO A 519 21.67 -20.54 8.47
N GLU A 520 20.48 -21.13 8.52
CA GLU A 520 19.53 -21.12 7.41
C GLU A 520 18.98 -19.70 7.17
N GLN A 521 18.46 -19.03 8.20
CA GLN A 521 17.99 -17.64 8.11
C GLN A 521 19.08 -16.70 7.61
N GLU A 522 20.32 -16.88 8.08
CA GLU A 522 21.47 -16.09 7.62
C GLU A 522 21.76 -16.30 6.14
N ALA A 523 21.64 -17.53 5.63
CA ALA A 523 21.85 -17.81 4.22
C ALA A 523 20.80 -17.14 3.31
N TYR A 524 19.53 -17.11 3.73
CA TYR A 524 18.46 -16.34 3.06
C TYR A 524 18.75 -14.85 3.10
N PHE A 525 19.07 -14.32 4.29
CA PHE A 525 19.33 -12.89 4.50
C PHE A 525 20.52 -12.39 3.67
N GLN A 526 21.65 -13.09 3.72
CA GLN A 526 22.87 -12.69 2.99
C GLN A 526 22.67 -12.72 1.48
N PHE A 527 21.94 -13.71 0.97
CA PHE A 527 21.61 -13.74 -0.44
C PHE A 527 20.73 -12.56 -0.85
N THR A 528 19.67 -12.31 -0.11
CA THR A 528 18.75 -11.19 -0.35
C THR A 528 19.50 -9.86 -0.30
N LYS A 529 20.29 -9.64 0.76
CA LYS A 529 21.13 -8.46 0.94
C LYS A 529 22.07 -8.25 -0.26
N LYS A 530 22.72 -9.30 -0.73
CA LYS A 530 23.66 -9.23 -1.86
C LYS A 530 22.96 -8.79 -3.14
N VAL A 531 21.86 -9.43 -3.50
CA VAL A 531 21.12 -9.15 -4.73
C VAL A 531 20.52 -7.74 -4.70
N LEU A 532 19.85 -7.36 -3.61
CA LEU A 532 19.17 -6.07 -3.53
C LEU A 532 20.16 -4.89 -3.48
N ASN A 533 21.27 -5.01 -2.75
CA ASN A 533 22.29 -3.95 -2.71
C ASN A 533 23.06 -3.83 -4.03
N TRP A 534 23.31 -4.94 -4.74
CA TRP A 534 23.85 -4.89 -6.11
C TRP A 534 22.87 -4.14 -7.04
N ARG A 535 21.57 -4.48 -7.00
CA ARG A 535 20.54 -3.90 -7.85
C ARG A 535 20.45 -2.37 -7.74
N LYS A 536 20.65 -1.79 -6.54
CA LYS A 536 20.55 -0.33 -6.30
C LYS A 536 21.35 0.52 -7.29
N ASN A 537 22.46 0.01 -7.79
CA ASN A 537 23.39 0.74 -8.66
C ASN A 537 23.29 0.31 -10.13
N GLN A 538 22.27 -0.48 -10.50
CA GLN A 538 22.15 -1.07 -11.82
C GLN A 538 21.12 -0.34 -12.69
N ALA A 539 21.50 0.80 -13.28
CA ALA A 539 20.62 1.52 -14.22
C ALA A 539 20.09 0.60 -15.35
N VAL A 540 20.88 -0.37 -15.78
CA VAL A 540 20.49 -1.35 -16.81
C VAL A 540 19.31 -2.24 -16.35
N ILE A 541 19.18 -2.51 -15.06
CA ILE A 541 18.02 -3.21 -14.51
C ILE A 541 16.81 -2.27 -14.40
N HIS A 542 17.06 -1.02 -14.01
CA HIS A 542 15.99 -0.04 -13.77
C HIS A 542 15.31 0.43 -15.06
N GLU A 543 16.10 0.66 -16.12
CA GLU A 543 15.70 1.39 -17.33
C GLU A 543 15.94 0.60 -18.63
N GLY A 544 16.68 -0.52 -18.56
CA GLY A 544 17.07 -1.30 -19.73
C GLY A 544 15.90 -2.07 -20.34
N SER A 545 15.99 -2.33 -21.63
CA SER A 545 15.08 -3.23 -22.34
C SER A 545 15.35 -4.69 -22.00
N LEU A 546 14.32 -5.53 -22.12
CA LEU A 546 14.39 -6.97 -21.95
C LEU A 546 14.55 -7.65 -23.31
N VAL A 547 15.51 -8.59 -23.41
CA VAL A 547 15.62 -9.55 -24.52
C VAL A 547 15.60 -10.93 -23.92
N GLN A 548 14.60 -11.73 -24.25
CA GLN A 548 14.42 -13.07 -23.66
C GLN A 548 14.56 -14.17 -24.70
N TYR A 549 15.02 -15.33 -24.25
CA TYR A 549 15.13 -16.53 -25.06
C TYR A 549 14.16 -17.60 -24.56
N VAL A 550 13.50 -18.30 -25.49
CA VAL A 550 12.59 -19.40 -25.15
C VAL A 550 13.31 -20.41 -24.24
N PRO A 551 12.76 -20.77 -23.08
CA PRO A 551 13.43 -21.71 -22.17
C PRO A 551 13.67 -23.07 -22.82
N GLN A 552 14.79 -23.69 -22.47
CA GLN A 552 15.15 -25.05 -22.87
C GLN A 552 15.62 -25.83 -21.64
N ASN A 553 15.14 -27.07 -21.49
CA ASN A 553 15.48 -27.94 -20.36
C ASN A 553 15.24 -27.26 -18.99
N ASN A 554 14.17 -26.50 -18.87
CA ASN A 554 13.84 -25.73 -17.69
C ASN A 554 14.89 -24.66 -17.29
N VAL A 555 15.68 -24.19 -18.28
CA VAL A 555 16.60 -23.07 -18.14
C VAL A 555 16.08 -21.87 -18.90
N TYR A 556 15.94 -20.76 -18.22
CA TYR A 556 15.51 -19.49 -18.79
C TYR A 556 16.68 -18.51 -18.83
N VAL A 557 16.88 -17.89 -20.01
CA VAL A 557 17.95 -16.90 -20.24
C VAL A 557 17.33 -15.64 -20.79
N TYR A 558 17.69 -14.51 -20.19
CA TYR A 558 17.32 -13.20 -20.70
C TYR A 558 18.44 -12.19 -20.47
N PHE A 559 18.34 -11.08 -21.18
CA PHE A 559 19.26 -9.96 -21.08
C PHE A 559 18.53 -8.68 -20.74
N ARG A 560 19.18 -7.84 -19.92
CA ARG A 560 18.80 -6.44 -19.73
C ARG A 560 19.82 -5.60 -20.46
N ILE A 561 19.37 -4.60 -21.26
CA ILE A 561 20.22 -3.83 -22.16
C ILE A 561 19.89 -2.34 -22.04
N LEU A 562 20.90 -1.52 -21.70
CA LEU A 562 20.82 -0.07 -21.65
C LEU A 562 22.11 0.51 -22.27
N GLY A 563 22.04 0.87 -23.56
CA GLY A 563 23.22 1.34 -24.30
C GLY A 563 24.35 0.31 -24.24
N GLU A 564 25.51 0.72 -23.72
CA GLU A 564 26.69 -0.13 -23.60
C GLU A 564 26.64 -1.11 -22.40
N LYS A 565 25.75 -0.87 -21.42
CA LYS A 565 25.60 -1.74 -20.24
C LYS A 565 24.64 -2.88 -20.53
N LYS A 566 25.06 -4.08 -20.26
CA LYS A 566 24.26 -5.28 -20.49
C LYS A 566 24.46 -6.25 -19.33
N ILE A 567 23.40 -6.96 -18.98
CA ILE A 567 23.41 -8.02 -17.97
C ILE A 567 22.73 -9.25 -18.57
N MET A 568 23.38 -10.39 -18.47
CA MET A 568 22.80 -11.69 -18.80
C MET A 568 22.34 -12.35 -17.51
N VAL A 569 21.11 -12.81 -17.48
CA VAL A 569 20.56 -13.58 -16.37
C VAL A 569 20.23 -14.99 -16.85
N VAL A 570 20.67 -15.97 -16.10
CA VAL A 570 20.42 -17.39 -16.36
C VAL A 570 19.78 -18.01 -15.13
N LEU A 571 18.62 -18.64 -15.31
CA LEU A 571 17.89 -19.33 -14.24
C LEU A 571 17.75 -20.81 -14.63
N ASN A 572 18.48 -21.68 -13.97
CA ASN A 572 18.32 -23.13 -14.13
C ASN A 572 17.37 -23.67 -13.04
N ASN A 573 16.13 -23.89 -13.40
CA ASN A 573 15.12 -24.48 -12.52
C ASN A 573 15.13 -26.03 -12.53
N SER A 574 15.94 -26.67 -13.40
CA SER A 574 16.13 -28.11 -13.37
C SER A 574 16.89 -28.54 -12.10
N LEU A 575 16.67 -29.76 -11.65
CA LEU A 575 17.49 -30.36 -10.57
C LEU A 575 18.91 -30.70 -11.04
N ASP A 576 19.07 -30.93 -12.34
CA ASP A 576 20.33 -31.33 -12.94
C ASP A 576 21.08 -30.15 -13.55
N ALA A 577 22.40 -30.29 -13.63
CA ALA A 577 23.24 -29.37 -14.38
C ALA A 577 22.85 -29.37 -15.87
N GLN A 578 22.78 -28.20 -16.46
CA GLN A 578 22.37 -28.01 -17.86
C GLN A 578 23.50 -27.37 -18.67
N SER A 579 23.62 -27.78 -19.93
CA SER A 579 24.59 -27.25 -20.88
C SER A 579 23.94 -26.15 -21.73
N LEU A 580 24.54 -24.96 -21.74
CA LEU A 580 24.08 -23.79 -22.52
C LEU A 580 25.02 -23.57 -23.71
N THR A 581 24.52 -23.75 -24.92
CA THR A 581 25.27 -23.43 -26.15
C THR A 581 25.34 -21.91 -26.33
N THR A 582 26.51 -21.31 -26.16
CA THR A 582 26.68 -19.84 -26.19
C THR A 582 26.40 -19.24 -27.56
N GLY A 583 26.55 -20.02 -28.66
CA GLY A 583 26.18 -19.56 -30.01
C GLY A 583 24.70 -19.19 -30.16
N ARG A 584 23.83 -19.77 -29.35
CA ARG A 584 22.41 -19.44 -29.31
C ARG A 584 22.14 -17.98 -28.96
N PHE A 585 23.02 -17.36 -28.18
CA PHE A 585 22.87 -15.98 -27.67
C PHE A 585 23.64 -14.97 -28.53
N GLY A 586 24.05 -15.33 -29.75
CA GLY A 586 24.81 -14.49 -30.68
C GLY A 586 24.13 -13.17 -30.99
N ASP A 587 22.80 -13.14 -31.07
CA ASP A 587 22.02 -11.91 -31.27
C ASP A 587 22.38 -10.78 -30.29
N VAL A 588 22.84 -11.14 -29.08
CA VAL A 588 23.31 -10.18 -28.07
C VAL A 588 24.83 -10.25 -27.94
N LEU A 589 25.42 -11.45 -27.74
CA LEU A 589 26.84 -11.61 -27.43
C LEU A 589 27.75 -11.19 -28.59
N ASP A 590 27.38 -11.49 -29.83
CA ASP A 590 28.19 -11.15 -31.02
C ASP A 590 27.89 -9.74 -31.51
N LYS A 591 26.60 -9.33 -31.52
CA LYS A 591 26.16 -8.00 -31.95
C LYS A 591 26.86 -6.87 -31.20
N PHE A 592 27.11 -7.05 -29.90
CA PHE A 592 27.74 -6.05 -29.05
C PHE A 592 29.22 -6.34 -28.78
N SER A 593 29.83 -7.25 -29.55
CA SER A 593 31.25 -7.64 -29.41
C SER A 593 31.66 -8.07 -27.99
N ILE A 594 30.70 -8.62 -27.23
CA ILE A 594 30.91 -9.00 -25.83
C ILE A 594 31.98 -10.08 -25.70
N ARG A 595 32.10 -10.99 -26.70
CA ARG A 595 33.11 -12.05 -26.74
C ARG A 595 34.54 -11.55 -26.95
N ALA A 596 34.75 -10.30 -27.32
CA ALA A 596 36.08 -9.72 -27.43
C ALA A 596 36.81 -9.65 -26.08
N VAL A 597 36.04 -9.55 -24.98
CA VAL A 597 36.55 -9.66 -23.60
C VAL A 597 35.72 -10.75 -22.92
N PRO A 598 36.12 -12.02 -23.03
CA PRO A 598 35.23 -13.15 -22.74
C PRO A 598 35.01 -13.44 -21.26
N LEU A 599 35.94 -13.07 -20.38
CA LEU A 599 35.81 -13.26 -18.94
C LEU A 599 34.87 -12.19 -18.36
N LYS A 600 33.70 -12.59 -17.87
CA LYS A 600 32.69 -11.70 -17.32
C LYS A 600 32.41 -12.07 -15.86
N LYS A 601 32.20 -11.04 -15.04
CA LYS A 601 31.90 -11.23 -13.62
C LYS A 601 30.49 -11.80 -13.44
N GLU A 602 30.41 -12.89 -12.69
CA GLU A 602 29.16 -13.41 -12.15
C GLU A 602 28.96 -12.85 -10.73
N VAL A 603 27.84 -12.18 -10.52
CA VAL A 603 27.58 -11.35 -9.34
C VAL A 603 27.34 -12.16 -8.08
N LEU A 604 26.61 -13.28 -8.19
CA LEU A 604 26.12 -14.03 -7.02
C LEU A 604 27.24 -14.78 -6.29
N THR A 605 28.23 -15.28 -7.03
CA THR A 605 29.38 -16.02 -6.49
C THR A 605 30.69 -15.25 -6.51
N ASP A 606 30.70 -14.04 -7.14
CA ASP A 606 31.91 -13.24 -7.40
C ASP A 606 32.98 -13.97 -8.22
N THR A 607 32.57 -14.93 -9.05
CA THR A 607 33.42 -15.67 -9.98
C THR A 607 33.41 -15.05 -11.37
N PHE A 608 34.19 -15.64 -12.30
CA PHE A 608 34.21 -15.22 -13.70
C PHE A 608 33.72 -16.35 -14.60
N ILE A 609 32.87 -16.01 -15.55
CA ILE A 609 32.34 -16.88 -16.59
C ILE A 609 33.03 -16.53 -17.91
N ASP A 610 33.59 -17.54 -18.59
CA ASP A 610 34.23 -17.39 -19.89
C ASP A 610 33.22 -17.61 -21.03
N LEU A 611 32.74 -16.52 -21.60
CA LEU A 611 31.77 -16.51 -22.70
C LEU A 611 32.35 -16.87 -24.08
N SER A 612 33.67 -17.10 -24.20
CA SER A 612 34.29 -17.64 -25.43
C SER A 612 34.04 -19.11 -25.63
N GLN A 613 33.74 -19.84 -24.56
CA GLN A 613 33.44 -21.26 -24.62
C GLN A 613 32.17 -21.53 -25.44
N LYS A 614 32.21 -22.60 -26.26
CA LYS A 614 31.03 -23.01 -27.06
C LYS A 614 29.85 -23.45 -26.21
N SER A 615 30.14 -23.93 -25.00
CA SER A 615 29.15 -24.40 -24.05
C SER A 615 29.52 -24.02 -22.63
N LEU A 616 28.55 -23.58 -21.85
CA LEU A 616 28.66 -23.31 -20.41
C LEU A 616 27.81 -24.33 -19.67
N THR A 617 28.31 -24.84 -18.55
CA THR A 617 27.53 -25.72 -17.69
C THR A 617 27.05 -24.95 -16.45
N ILE A 618 25.74 -24.82 -16.30
CA ILE A 618 25.11 -24.24 -15.11
C ILE A 618 24.60 -25.35 -14.19
N PRO A 619 24.97 -25.37 -12.91
CA PRO A 619 24.48 -26.37 -11.95
C PRO A 619 22.96 -26.33 -11.82
N GLY A 620 22.37 -27.44 -11.36
CA GLY A 620 20.91 -27.48 -11.06
C GLY A 620 20.52 -26.49 -9.99
N LYS A 621 19.30 -25.95 -10.08
CA LYS A 621 18.73 -24.98 -9.13
C LYS A 621 19.65 -23.79 -8.85
N THR A 622 20.22 -23.23 -9.90
CA THR A 622 21.23 -22.14 -9.82
C THR A 622 20.81 -20.95 -10.68
N ALA A 623 21.02 -19.77 -10.14
CA ALA A 623 20.92 -18.50 -10.87
C ALA A 623 22.32 -17.95 -11.17
N TRP A 624 22.50 -17.30 -12.32
CA TRP A 624 23.64 -16.44 -12.63
C TRP A 624 23.15 -15.04 -13.01
N ILE A 625 23.88 -14.02 -12.54
CA ILE A 625 23.80 -12.65 -12.99
C ILE A 625 25.16 -12.26 -13.53
N ILE A 626 25.31 -12.12 -14.83
CA ILE A 626 26.58 -11.90 -15.51
C ILE A 626 26.62 -10.47 -16.05
N GLU A 627 27.54 -9.64 -15.55
CA GLU A 627 27.80 -8.29 -16.06
C GLU A 627 28.64 -8.36 -17.34
N LEU A 628 28.12 -7.79 -18.45
CA LEU A 628 28.67 -7.90 -19.80
C LEU A 628 29.41 -6.65 -20.28
#